data_b1757fb54c4f9059afc681e0747a08ff
#
_entry.id   b1757fb54c4f9059afc681e0747a08ff
#
_cell.length_a   1.000
_cell.length_b   1.000
_cell.length_c   1.000
_cell.angle_alpha   90.00
_cell.angle_beta   90.00
_cell.angle_gamma   90.00
#
_symmetry.space_group_name_H-M   'P 1'
#
loop_
_entity.id
_entity.type
_entity.pdbx_description
1 polymer ?
#
loop_
_entity_poly.entity_id
_entity_poly.type
_entity_poly.pdbx_seq_one_letter_code
_entity_poly.pdbx_strand_id
1 'polypeptide(L)'
;MKKVILDCEKLLDREQAHLYLAEMLDFPDYYGKNLDALYDCLTELGECTIVMAGESILHQSNNYGARILKVFEEAVDANPGLKLEVQDDKADVPYAGQGVAVDEEMK
;
A
#
# COMPACT_ATOMS: atom_id res chain seq x y z
N MET A 1 -5.82 -14.28 8.00
CA MET A 1 -5.80 -13.30 6.90
C MET A 1 -5.33 -11.95 7.39
N LYS A 2 -4.49 -11.27 6.62
CA LYS A 2 -3.89 -10.01 7.00
C LYS A 2 -4.57 -8.87 6.23
N LYS A 3 -4.79 -7.75 6.89
CA LYS A 3 -5.34 -6.56 6.24
C LYS A 3 -4.41 -5.39 6.50
N VAL A 4 -4.02 -4.70 5.44
CA VAL A 4 -3.12 -3.56 5.54
C VAL A 4 -3.79 -2.36 4.89
N ILE A 5 -3.85 -1.25 5.61
CA ILE A 5 -4.43 -0.02 5.09
C ILE A 5 -3.29 0.93 4.74
N LEU A 6 -3.25 1.34 3.48
CA LEU A 6 -2.18 2.20 2.96
C LEU A 6 -2.72 3.60 2.72
N ASP A 7 -1.95 4.59 3.15
CA ASP A 7 -2.26 5.99 2.92
C ASP A 7 -1.71 6.38 1.54
N CYS A 8 -2.60 6.63 0.59
CA CYS A 8 -2.20 6.92 -0.77
C CYS A 8 -1.34 8.18 -0.89
N GLU A 9 -1.44 9.12 0.06
CA GLU A 9 -0.57 10.29 0.04
C GLU A 9 0.90 9.92 0.24
N LYS A 10 1.17 8.77 0.82
CA LYS A 10 2.54 8.30 1.00
C LYS A 10 3.10 7.62 -0.24
N LEU A 11 2.30 7.51 -1.29
CA LEU A 11 2.68 6.80 -2.50
C LEU A 11 3.02 7.72 -3.66
N LEU A 12 3.02 9.03 -3.45
CA LEU A 12 3.16 9.98 -4.55
C LEU A 12 4.59 10.17 -5.01
N ASP A 13 5.55 9.95 -4.13
CA ASP A 13 6.96 10.07 -4.41
C ASP A 13 7.59 8.68 -4.49
N ARG A 14 8.44 8.46 -5.49
CA ARG A 14 8.99 7.14 -5.73
C ARG A 14 9.74 6.58 -4.53
N GLU A 15 10.67 7.34 -3.99
CA GLU A 15 11.51 6.85 -2.90
C GLU A 15 10.68 6.63 -1.65
N GLN A 16 9.86 7.60 -1.30
CA GLN A 16 9.03 7.49 -0.13
C GLN A 16 8.05 6.33 -0.26
N ALA A 17 7.48 6.14 -1.45
CA ALA A 17 6.50 5.08 -1.65
C ALA A 17 7.10 3.71 -1.38
N HIS A 18 8.29 3.44 -1.92
CA HIS A 18 8.89 2.12 -1.73
C HIS A 18 9.31 1.89 -0.29
N LEU A 19 9.78 2.92 0.40
CA LEU A 19 10.11 2.78 1.82
C LEU A 19 8.86 2.51 2.65
N TYR A 20 7.80 3.25 2.35
CA TYR A 20 6.54 3.08 3.05
C TYR A 20 5.96 1.68 2.84
N LEU A 21 5.95 1.22 1.59
CA LEU A 21 5.40 -0.10 1.28
C LEU A 21 6.23 -1.21 1.91
N ALA A 22 7.55 -1.06 1.89
CA ALA A 22 8.42 -2.07 2.49
C ALA A 22 8.14 -2.20 3.98
N GLU A 23 7.90 -1.07 4.64
CA GLU A 23 7.60 -1.08 6.07
C GLU A 23 6.21 -1.66 6.35
N MET A 24 5.21 -1.20 5.60
CA MET A 24 3.84 -1.61 5.85
C MET A 24 3.59 -3.08 5.52
N LEU A 25 4.27 -3.58 4.50
CA LEU A 25 4.06 -4.96 4.04
C LEU A 25 5.18 -5.89 4.46
N ASP A 26 6.12 -5.39 5.24
CA ASP A 26 7.19 -6.18 5.82
C ASP A 26 8.01 -6.89 4.74
N PHE A 27 8.41 -6.13 3.71
CA PHE A 27 9.24 -6.68 2.65
C PHE A 27 10.64 -6.97 3.18
N PRO A 28 11.36 -7.91 2.55
CA PRO A 28 12.70 -8.25 3.00
C PRO A 28 13.70 -7.12 2.75
N ASP A 29 14.83 -7.18 3.45
CA ASP A 29 15.85 -6.16 3.34
C ASP A 29 16.38 -6.00 1.92
N TYR A 30 16.32 -7.07 1.14
CA TYR A 30 16.84 -7.04 -0.23
C TYR A 30 15.83 -6.50 -1.23
N TYR A 31 14.72 -5.97 -0.76
CA TYR A 31 13.71 -5.41 -1.65
C TYR A 31 14.32 -4.32 -2.54
N GLY A 32 14.15 -4.47 -3.85
CA GLY A 32 14.83 -3.63 -4.84
C GLY A 32 14.30 -2.22 -5.02
N LYS A 33 13.18 -1.87 -4.38
CA LYS A 33 12.62 -0.52 -4.38
C LYS A 33 12.33 0.00 -5.79
N ASN A 34 11.79 -0.87 -6.62
CA ASN A 34 11.31 -0.49 -7.94
C ASN A 34 10.02 -1.25 -8.23
N LEU A 35 9.37 -0.92 -9.35
CA LEU A 35 8.06 -1.49 -9.64
C LEU A 35 8.13 -2.99 -9.91
N ASP A 36 9.19 -3.47 -10.53
CA ASP A 36 9.34 -4.90 -10.76
C ASP A 36 9.50 -5.66 -9.44
N ALA A 37 10.32 -5.12 -8.54
CA ALA A 37 10.49 -5.75 -7.23
C ALA A 37 9.19 -5.71 -6.44
N LEU A 38 8.44 -4.63 -6.55
CA LEU A 38 7.16 -4.52 -5.89
C LEU A 38 6.20 -5.60 -6.39
N TYR A 39 6.11 -5.77 -7.70
CA TYR A 39 5.26 -6.80 -8.27
C TYR A 39 5.64 -8.18 -7.75
N ASP A 40 6.95 -8.49 -7.76
CA ASP A 40 7.41 -9.79 -7.29
C ASP A 40 7.05 -10.02 -5.82
N CYS A 41 7.25 -9.01 -4.97
CA CYS A 41 6.92 -9.16 -3.56
C CYS A 41 5.43 -9.34 -3.34
N LEU A 42 4.61 -8.60 -4.10
CA LEU A 42 3.17 -8.71 -3.97
C LEU A 42 2.65 -10.07 -4.39
N THR A 43 3.23 -10.63 -5.45
CA THR A 43 2.77 -11.94 -5.92
C THR A 43 3.18 -13.07 -4.98
N GLU A 44 4.13 -12.81 -4.10
CA GLU A 44 4.58 -13.81 -3.13
C GLU A 44 3.95 -13.65 -1.75
N LEU A 45 3.15 -12.63 -1.54
CA LEU A 45 2.47 -12.46 -0.27
C LEU A 45 1.47 -13.59 -0.05
N GLY A 46 1.33 -14.00 1.21
CA GLY A 46 0.24 -14.90 1.57
C GLY A 46 -1.08 -14.16 1.50
N GLU A 47 -2.12 -14.74 2.09
CA GLU A 47 -3.43 -14.10 2.07
C GLU A 47 -3.36 -12.74 2.73
N CYS A 48 -3.75 -11.72 1.98
CA CYS A 48 -3.63 -10.34 2.44
C CYS A 48 -4.63 -9.48 1.69
N THR A 49 -5.29 -8.58 2.43
CA THR A 49 -6.15 -7.57 1.83
C THR A 49 -5.46 -6.22 1.96
N ILE A 50 -5.29 -5.54 0.84
CA ILE A 50 -4.69 -4.21 0.81
C ILE A 50 -5.81 -3.19 0.60
N VAL A 51 -5.88 -2.20 1.45
CA VAL A 51 -6.85 -1.11 1.31
C VAL A 51 -6.09 0.15 0.96
N MET A 52 -6.42 0.73 -0.21
CA MET A 52 -5.83 2.00 -0.66
C MET A 52 -6.73 3.14 -0.20
N ALA A 53 -6.37 3.78 0.90
CA ALA A 53 -7.17 4.85 1.47
C ALA A 53 -6.77 6.19 0.87
N GLY A 54 -7.76 6.96 0.42
CA GLY A 54 -7.51 8.23 -0.25
C GLY A 54 -7.12 8.04 -1.71
N GLU A 55 -7.70 7.05 -2.34
CA GLU A 55 -7.31 6.62 -3.67
C GLU A 55 -7.44 7.71 -4.72
N SER A 56 -8.35 8.65 -4.53
CA SER A 56 -8.58 9.69 -5.52
C SER A 56 -7.33 10.53 -5.79
N ILE A 57 -6.44 10.67 -4.81
CA ILE A 57 -5.24 11.46 -5.01
C ILE A 57 -4.29 10.83 -6.03
N LEU A 58 -4.41 9.54 -6.25
CA LEU A 58 -3.55 8.85 -7.21
C LEU A 58 -3.92 9.19 -8.64
N HIS A 59 -5.11 9.76 -8.85
CA HIS A 59 -5.60 10.09 -10.19
C HIS A 59 -5.54 11.58 -10.48
N GLN A 60 -5.06 12.40 -9.53
CA GLN A 60 -5.15 13.85 -9.69
C GLN A 60 -4.08 14.43 -10.60
N SER A 61 -2.97 13.76 -10.71
CA SER A 61 -1.90 14.24 -11.55
C SER A 61 -1.02 13.06 -11.92
N ASN A 62 -0.02 13.34 -12.73
CA ASN A 62 0.88 12.31 -13.21
C ASN A 62 1.90 11.98 -12.12
N ASN A 63 1.47 11.27 -11.09
CA ASN A 63 2.35 10.95 -9.97
C ASN A 63 2.71 9.47 -9.95
N TYR A 64 3.68 9.15 -9.13
CA TYR A 64 4.18 7.77 -9.06
C TYR A 64 3.15 6.83 -8.44
N GLY A 65 2.27 7.35 -7.60
CA GLY A 65 1.24 6.53 -6.98
C GLY A 65 0.33 5.84 -7.96
N ALA A 66 0.05 6.47 -9.11
CA ALA A 66 -0.76 5.83 -10.12
C ALA A 66 -0.09 4.57 -10.67
N ARG A 67 1.23 4.59 -10.78
CA ARG A 67 1.98 3.41 -11.22
C ARG A 67 1.98 2.32 -10.15
N ILE A 68 2.07 2.73 -8.90
CA ILE A 68 1.98 1.79 -7.77
C ILE A 68 0.62 1.09 -7.80
N LEU A 69 -0.45 1.85 -7.96
CA LEU A 69 -1.79 1.26 -7.99
C LEU A 69 -1.90 0.23 -9.11
N LYS A 70 -1.36 0.54 -10.28
CA LYS A 70 -1.43 -0.38 -11.39
C LYS A 70 -0.70 -1.68 -11.09
N VAL A 71 0.46 -1.60 -10.43
CA VAL A 71 1.19 -2.81 -10.06
C VAL A 71 0.37 -3.66 -9.09
N PHE A 72 -0.30 -3.02 -8.13
CA PHE A 72 -1.18 -3.76 -7.22
C PHE A 72 -2.28 -4.47 -7.98
N GLU A 73 -2.89 -3.80 -8.96
CA GLU A 73 -3.96 -4.42 -9.73
C GLU A 73 -3.46 -5.64 -10.50
N GLU A 74 -2.27 -5.53 -11.08
CA GLU A 74 -1.71 -6.65 -11.82
C GLU A 74 -1.32 -7.80 -10.89
N ALA A 75 -0.83 -7.47 -9.71
CA ALA A 75 -0.43 -8.50 -8.74
C ALA A 75 -1.65 -9.26 -8.22
N VAL A 76 -2.78 -8.57 -8.06
CA VAL A 76 -4.01 -9.23 -7.63
C VAL A 76 -4.44 -10.29 -8.64
N ASP A 77 -4.29 -9.98 -9.93
CA ASP A 77 -4.60 -10.96 -10.96
C ASP A 77 -3.71 -12.19 -10.88
N ALA A 78 -2.45 -12.00 -10.48
CA ALA A 78 -1.48 -13.10 -10.44
C ALA A 78 -1.50 -13.87 -9.13
N ASN A 79 -2.05 -13.29 -8.07
CA ASN A 79 -1.99 -13.89 -6.73
C ASN A 79 -3.39 -13.98 -6.14
N PRO A 80 -4.03 -15.15 -6.19
CA PRO A 80 -5.41 -15.28 -5.71
C PRO A 80 -5.59 -15.00 -4.23
N GLY A 81 -4.52 -15.05 -3.44
CA GLY A 81 -4.62 -14.72 -2.02
C GLY A 81 -4.54 -13.24 -1.72
N LEU A 82 -4.24 -12.41 -2.74
CA LEU A 82 -4.11 -10.98 -2.56
C LEU A 82 -5.38 -10.30 -3.01
N LYS A 83 -5.93 -9.43 -2.16
CA LYS A 83 -7.13 -8.68 -2.48
C LYS A 83 -6.85 -7.19 -2.37
N LEU A 84 -7.50 -6.41 -3.20
CA LEU A 84 -7.32 -4.97 -3.24
C LEU A 84 -8.66 -4.28 -3.08
N GLU A 85 -8.73 -3.35 -2.13
CA GLU A 85 -9.89 -2.48 -1.95
C GLU A 85 -9.42 -1.05 -2.04
N VAL A 86 -10.27 -0.17 -2.56
CA VAL A 86 -9.94 1.25 -2.64
C VAL A 86 -11.00 2.05 -1.91
N GLN A 87 -10.57 3.12 -1.26
CA GLN A 87 -11.45 4.04 -0.55
C GLN A 87 -11.11 5.46 -0.96
N ASP A 88 -12.12 6.31 -1.08
CA ASP A 88 -11.90 7.69 -1.48
C ASP A 88 -11.35 8.53 -0.35
N ASP A 89 -11.64 8.18 0.90
CA ASP A 89 -11.14 8.97 2.03
C ASP A 89 -10.15 8.16 2.85
N LYS A 90 -9.59 8.79 3.86
CA LYS A 90 -8.57 8.17 4.69
C LYS A 90 -9.04 7.95 6.12
N ALA A 91 -10.34 7.77 6.32
CA ALA A 91 -10.88 7.65 7.66
C ALA A 91 -10.27 6.50 8.44
N ASP A 92 -9.91 5.41 7.76
CA ASP A 92 -9.40 4.21 8.42
C ASP A 92 -7.88 4.15 8.50
N VAL A 93 -7.17 5.15 7.98
CA VAL A 93 -5.71 5.11 7.98
C VAL A 93 -5.17 5.43 9.36
N PRO A 94 -4.32 4.56 9.93
CA PRO A 94 -3.67 4.90 11.20
C PRO A 94 -2.66 6.02 10.98
N TYR A 95 -2.41 6.78 12.02
CA TYR A 95 -1.42 7.83 11.94
C TYR A 95 -0.06 7.22 11.72
N ALA A 96 0.58 7.65 10.65
CA ALA A 96 1.89 7.15 10.32
C ALA A 96 2.89 7.56 11.39
N GLY A 97 3.72 6.63 11.78
CA GLY A 97 4.77 6.91 12.74
C GLY A 97 4.31 7.00 14.16
N GLN A 98 3.00 6.91 14.41
CA GLN A 98 2.50 7.00 15.74
C GLN A 98 1.91 5.75 16.23
N GLY A 99 1.80 4.86 15.51
CA GLY A 99 1.22 3.65 15.97
C GLY A 99 0.00 3.93 16.69
N VAL A 100 -0.25 4.60 17.02
CA VAL A 100 -1.24 4.76 17.75
C VAL A 100 -2.44 4.60 17.71
N ALA A 101 -2.31 4.51 17.67
CA ALA A 101 -3.33 4.31 17.62
C ALA A 101 -4.21 4.55 18.29
N VAL A 102 -3.99 5.06 18.41
CA VAL A 102 -4.67 5.18 19.00
C VAL A 102 -5.65 5.14 19.27
N ASP A 103 -5.40 5.20 19.15
CA ASP A 103 -6.18 5.15 19.57
C ASP A 103 -7.12 5.10 19.89
N GLU A 104 -6.99 5.17 19.83
CA GLU A 104 -7.65 5.09 20.20
C GLU A 104 -8.56 4.97 20.64
N GLU A 105 -8.40 5.07 20.57
CA GLU A 105 -9.07 4.96 21.07
C GLU A 105 -9.94 4.97 21.43
N MET A 106 -9.88 5.27 21.34
CA MET A 106 -10.49 5.33 21.70
C MET A 106 -11.21 5.47 22.20
N LYS A 107 -11.24 5.69 22.06
CA LYS A 107 -11.69 5.85 22.55
C LYS A 107 -12.14 6.01 22.95
#